data_9aa30d931dad70f27c632cd853260b3d
#
_entry.id   9aa30d931dad70f27c632cd853260b3d
#
_cell.length_a   1.000
_cell.length_b   1.000
_cell.length_c   1.000
_cell.angle_alpha   90.00
_cell.angle_beta   90.00
_cell.angle_gamma   90.00
#
_symmetry.space_group_name_H-M   'P 1'
#
loop_
_entity.id
_entity.type
_entity.pdbx_description
1 polymer ?
#
loop_
_entity_poly.entity_id
_entity_poly.type
_entity_poly.pdbx_seq_one_letter_code
_entity_poly.pdbx_strand_id
1 'polypeptide(L)'
;MTIPQPNQVNCVIYHAECTDGFGAAWAAWKFLGNRSEYYACNHGTAPPDVKGKNVVLLDFSFNNAVTKKMINDANSLCVIDHHKSAMVELHDISNTRFDMTKSGAILSWEFFHPGKEPPKFIRYIQDRDLWKWELEYSKEFSAAFDMVPFEFEEFEKFEDDSVFDDAVKRGSYILAYSKTVVKKVCDKASKRKLDKKDVLVVNSSH
;
A
#
# COMPACT_ATOMS: atom_id res chain seq x y z
N MET A 1 -4.37 3.29 -26.47
CA MET A 1 -3.87 4.38 -25.63
C MET A 1 -2.52 3.96 -25.04
N THR A 2 -1.61 4.89 -24.76
CA THR A 2 -0.24 4.57 -24.33
C THR A 2 -0.12 4.57 -22.81
N ILE A 3 0.78 3.75 -22.30
CA ILE A 3 1.25 3.81 -20.89
C ILE A 3 2.16 5.03 -20.78
N PRO A 4 1.98 5.93 -19.79
CA PRO A 4 2.85 7.10 -19.63
C PRO A 4 4.27 6.68 -19.28
N GLN A 5 5.26 7.42 -19.79
CA GLN A 5 6.62 7.28 -19.26
C GLN A 5 6.69 7.91 -17.85
N PRO A 6 7.54 7.41 -16.96
CA PRO A 6 7.62 7.90 -15.58
C PRO A 6 7.71 9.43 -15.45
N ASN A 7 8.54 10.06 -16.28
CA ASN A 7 8.75 11.51 -16.27
C ASN A 7 7.59 12.34 -16.86
N GLN A 8 6.62 11.69 -17.49
CA GLN A 8 5.42 12.33 -18.07
C GLN A 8 4.24 12.32 -17.10
N VAL A 9 4.28 11.49 -16.06
CA VAL A 9 3.19 11.35 -15.08
C VAL A 9 2.98 12.68 -14.35
N ASN A 10 1.74 13.15 -14.32
CA ASN A 10 1.32 14.36 -13.61
C ASN A 10 0.08 14.15 -12.72
N CYS A 11 -0.42 12.92 -12.66
CA CYS A 11 -1.52 12.54 -11.79
C CYS A 11 -1.28 11.13 -11.25
N VAL A 12 -1.16 11.01 -9.94
CA VAL A 12 -0.93 9.77 -9.20
C VAL A 12 -2.16 9.50 -8.34
N ILE A 13 -2.80 8.37 -8.54
CA ILE A 13 -3.93 7.91 -7.74
C ILE A 13 -3.44 6.66 -6.99
N TYR A 14 -3.64 6.60 -5.67
CA TYR A 14 -3.11 5.51 -4.86
C TYR A 14 -4.10 5.05 -3.80
N HIS A 15 -3.92 3.83 -3.28
CA HIS A 15 -4.76 3.27 -2.23
C HIS A 15 -4.61 4.08 -0.95
N ALA A 16 -5.73 4.65 -0.48
CA ALA A 16 -5.78 5.44 0.73
C ALA A 16 -5.70 4.56 1.99
N GLU A 17 -5.24 5.16 3.10
CA GLU A 17 -5.21 4.51 4.43
C GLU A 17 -4.49 3.15 4.45
N CYS A 18 -3.59 2.93 3.50
CA CYS A 18 -2.81 1.72 3.33
C CYS A 18 -1.32 2.06 3.28
N THR A 19 -0.52 1.34 4.06
CA THR A 19 0.93 1.53 4.12
C THR A 19 1.60 1.21 2.77
N ASP A 20 1.13 0.17 2.06
CA ASP A 20 1.65 -0.19 0.75
C ASP A 20 1.23 0.83 -0.31
N GLY A 21 -0.05 1.24 -0.32
CA GLY A 21 -0.54 2.28 -1.22
C GLY A 21 0.18 3.62 -1.04
N PHE A 22 0.42 4.04 0.22
CA PHE A 22 1.18 5.25 0.46
C PHE A 22 2.67 5.08 0.15
N GLY A 23 3.25 3.92 0.39
CA GLY A 23 4.60 3.55 -0.06
C GLY A 23 4.76 3.63 -1.57
N ALA A 24 3.73 3.19 -2.31
CA ALA A 24 3.66 3.32 -3.76
C ALA A 24 3.59 4.79 -4.21
N ALA A 25 2.79 5.60 -3.54
CA ALA A 25 2.73 7.05 -3.79
C ALA A 25 4.06 7.74 -3.44
N TRP A 26 4.72 7.34 -2.34
CA TRP A 26 6.03 7.87 -1.97
C TRP A 26 7.10 7.55 -3.03
N ALA A 27 7.11 6.33 -3.57
CA ALA A 27 8.02 5.97 -4.66
C ALA A 27 7.83 6.87 -5.90
N ALA A 28 6.59 7.21 -6.22
CA ALA A 28 6.28 8.18 -7.27
C ALA A 28 6.75 9.59 -6.90
N TRP A 29 6.47 10.04 -5.66
CA TRP A 29 6.85 11.36 -5.17
C TRP A 29 8.38 11.54 -5.12
N LYS A 30 9.12 10.51 -4.73
CA LYS A 30 10.60 10.51 -4.74
C LYS A 30 11.18 10.81 -6.13
N PHE A 31 10.47 10.44 -7.18
CA PHE A 31 10.87 10.68 -8.57
C PHE A 31 10.30 12.00 -9.14
N LEU A 32 9.02 12.27 -8.87
CA LEU A 32 8.27 13.37 -9.49
C LEU A 32 8.31 14.65 -8.65
N GLY A 33 8.47 14.54 -7.34
CA GLY A 33 8.30 15.66 -6.42
C GLY A 33 6.89 16.26 -6.53
N ASN A 34 6.81 17.57 -6.33
CA ASN A 34 5.55 18.32 -6.39
C ASN A 34 5.11 18.68 -7.83
N ARG A 35 5.69 18.06 -8.85
CA ARG A 35 5.28 18.24 -10.27
C ARG A 35 4.01 17.45 -10.64
N SER A 36 3.58 16.56 -9.77
CA SER A 36 2.40 15.72 -9.94
C SER A 36 1.37 15.99 -8.85
N GLU A 37 0.11 15.77 -9.16
CA GLU A 37 -0.98 15.73 -8.20
C GLU A 37 -1.10 14.31 -7.62
N TYR A 38 -1.41 14.20 -6.32
CA TYR A 38 -1.53 12.93 -5.60
C TYR A 38 -2.92 12.80 -4.99
N TYR A 39 -3.63 11.74 -5.32
CA TYR A 39 -4.99 11.48 -4.89
C TYR A 39 -5.08 10.15 -4.15
N ALA A 40 -5.35 10.22 -2.84
CA ALA A 40 -5.67 9.05 -2.05
C ALA A 40 -7.13 8.63 -2.34
N CYS A 41 -7.33 7.38 -2.75
CA CYS A 41 -8.66 6.86 -3.09
C CYS A 41 -8.95 5.53 -2.38
N ASN A 42 -10.20 5.37 -1.96
CA ASN A 42 -10.73 4.13 -1.42
C ASN A 42 -11.75 3.50 -2.38
N HIS A 43 -12.00 2.20 -2.21
CA HIS A 43 -13.05 1.53 -2.95
C HIS A 43 -14.41 2.20 -2.69
N GLY A 44 -15.16 2.46 -3.78
CA GLY A 44 -16.46 3.15 -3.71
C GLY A 44 -16.37 4.67 -3.78
N THR A 45 -15.18 5.27 -3.77
CA THR A 45 -15.03 6.71 -4.02
C THR A 45 -15.10 7.03 -5.52
N ALA A 46 -15.55 8.24 -5.85
CA ALA A 46 -15.50 8.72 -7.22
C ALA A 46 -14.04 9.02 -7.65
N PRO A 47 -13.66 8.71 -8.89
CA PRO A 47 -12.33 9.07 -9.38
C PRO A 47 -12.15 10.59 -9.47
N PRO A 48 -10.92 11.10 -9.28
CA PRO A 48 -10.62 12.50 -9.55
C PRO A 48 -10.74 12.81 -11.05
N ASP A 49 -10.76 14.10 -11.39
CA ASP A 49 -10.73 14.53 -12.78
C ASP A 49 -9.35 14.21 -13.39
N VAL A 50 -9.37 13.37 -14.43
CA VAL A 50 -8.17 12.90 -15.14
C VAL A 50 -8.08 13.44 -16.57
N LYS A 51 -8.98 14.34 -16.97
CA LYS A 51 -9.06 14.83 -18.34
C LYS A 51 -7.75 15.45 -18.81
N GLY A 52 -7.20 14.86 -19.87
CA GLY A 52 -5.95 15.33 -20.48
C GLY A 52 -4.68 15.10 -19.63
N LYS A 53 -4.77 14.36 -18.53
CA LYS A 53 -3.62 14.04 -17.67
C LYS A 53 -2.93 12.74 -18.08
N ASN A 54 -1.67 12.60 -17.66
CA ASN A 54 -0.92 11.36 -17.72
C ASN A 54 -0.99 10.70 -16.34
N VAL A 55 -1.76 9.63 -16.24
CA VAL A 55 -2.25 9.07 -14.98
C VAL A 55 -1.57 7.74 -14.65
N VAL A 56 -1.22 7.53 -13.40
CA VAL A 56 -0.95 6.19 -12.85
C VAL A 56 -1.86 5.92 -11.66
N LEU A 57 -2.39 4.69 -11.60
CA LEU A 57 -3.04 4.14 -10.42
C LEU A 57 -2.06 3.17 -9.79
N LEU A 58 -1.77 3.34 -8.50
CA LEU A 58 -0.76 2.61 -7.76
C LEU A 58 -1.38 1.86 -6.59
N ASP A 59 -1.16 0.55 -6.52
CA ASP A 59 -1.75 -0.31 -5.47
C ASP A 59 -3.28 -0.18 -5.37
N PHE A 60 -3.90 0.26 -6.44
CA PHE A 60 -5.33 0.59 -6.49
C PHE A 60 -5.88 0.48 -7.90
N SER A 61 -7.13 0.05 -8.00
CA SER A 61 -7.87 0.11 -9.25
C SER A 61 -9.35 0.44 -9.02
N PHE A 62 -9.94 1.14 -9.95
CA PHE A 62 -11.39 1.24 -10.06
C PHE A 62 -11.94 0.03 -10.82
N ASN A 63 -13.27 -0.17 -10.77
CA ASN A 63 -13.90 -1.20 -11.58
C ASN A 63 -13.69 -0.95 -13.08
N ASN A 64 -13.94 -1.97 -13.90
CA ASN A 64 -13.69 -1.95 -15.33
C ASN A 64 -14.35 -0.77 -16.05
N ALA A 65 -15.63 -0.49 -15.77
CA ALA A 65 -16.38 0.58 -16.43
C ALA A 65 -15.78 1.97 -16.12
N VAL A 66 -15.43 2.21 -14.84
CA VAL A 66 -14.81 3.48 -14.41
C VAL A 66 -13.40 3.61 -15.02
N THR A 67 -12.61 2.55 -14.98
CA THR A 67 -11.25 2.54 -15.55
C THR A 67 -11.27 2.82 -17.05
N LYS A 68 -12.19 2.22 -17.81
CA LYS A 68 -12.36 2.51 -19.25
C LYS A 68 -12.74 3.97 -19.50
N LYS A 69 -13.64 4.53 -18.67
CA LYS A 69 -13.99 5.95 -18.79
C LYS A 69 -12.77 6.83 -18.52
N MET A 70 -12.00 6.55 -17.45
CA MET A 70 -10.77 7.29 -17.16
C MET A 70 -9.75 7.20 -18.30
N ILE A 71 -9.60 6.02 -18.92
CA ILE A 71 -8.73 5.82 -20.09
C ILE A 71 -9.16 6.72 -21.25
N ASN A 72 -10.46 6.87 -21.50
CA ASN A 72 -10.97 7.74 -22.58
C ASN A 72 -10.77 9.24 -22.28
N ASP A 73 -10.82 9.63 -21.01
CA ASP A 73 -10.71 11.03 -20.57
C ASP A 73 -9.24 11.47 -20.43
N ALA A 74 -8.36 10.56 -20.03
CA ALA A 74 -6.94 10.82 -19.82
C ALA A 74 -6.15 10.93 -21.15
N ASN A 75 -5.01 11.60 -21.12
CA ASN A 75 -4.04 11.56 -22.21
C ASN A 75 -3.31 10.21 -22.28
N SER A 76 -2.93 9.69 -21.14
CA SER A 76 -2.40 8.32 -20.96
C SER A 76 -2.74 7.82 -19.57
N LEU A 77 -2.87 6.49 -19.41
CA LEU A 77 -3.18 5.89 -18.11
C LEU A 77 -2.52 4.52 -17.99
N CYS A 78 -2.00 4.20 -16.80
CA CYS A 78 -1.52 2.87 -16.43
C CYS A 78 -2.01 2.51 -15.03
N VAL A 79 -2.46 1.26 -14.85
CA VAL A 79 -2.70 0.65 -13.54
C VAL A 79 -1.51 -0.23 -13.18
N ILE A 80 -0.94 -0.03 -12.00
CA ILE A 80 0.19 -0.80 -11.44
C ILE A 80 -0.29 -1.37 -10.11
N ASP A 81 -0.57 -2.66 -10.06
CA ASP A 81 -1.26 -3.26 -8.94
C ASP A 81 -0.85 -4.73 -8.77
N HIS A 82 -1.16 -5.33 -7.63
CA HIS A 82 -0.88 -6.72 -7.32
C HIS A 82 -2.12 -7.51 -6.85
N HIS A 83 -3.28 -6.87 -6.78
CA HIS A 83 -4.50 -7.50 -6.33
C HIS A 83 -5.09 -8.43 -7.40
N LYS A 84 -5.25 -9.73 -7.08
CA LYS A 84 -5.80 -10.74 -7.99
C LYS A 84 -7.22 -10.37 -8.48
N SER A 85 -8.05 -9.81 -7.61
CA SER A 85 -9.41 -9.36 -7.98
C SER A 85 -9.38 -8.26 -9.03
N ALA A 86 -8.49 -7.29 -8.89
CA ALA A 86 -8.28 -6.20 -9.84
C ALA A 86 -7.77 -6.73 -11.19
N MET A 87 -6.83 -7.67 -11.18
CA MET A 87 -6.34 -8.32 -12.41
C MET A 87 -7.46 -9.02 -13.18
N VAL A 88 -8.37 -9.73 -12.47
CA VAL A 88 -9.52 -10.38 -13.08
C VAL A 88 -10.52 -9.37 -13.60
N GLU A 89 -10.81 -8.32 -12.83
CA GLU A 89 -11.76 -7.25 -13.20
C GLU A 89 -11.31 -6.47 -14.45
N LEU A 90 -9.99 -6.23 -14.57
CA LEU A 90 -9.40 -5.43 -15.64
C LEU A 90 -8.79 -6.28 -16.78
N HIS A 91 -9.17 -7.56 -16.90
CA HIS A 91 -8.53 -8.51 -17.81
C HIS A 91 -8.53 -8.09 -19.29
N ASP A 92 -9.47 -7.25 -19.72
CA ASP A 92 -9.60 -6.74 -21.08
C ASP A 92 -8.98 -5.34 -21.29
N ILE A 93 -8.29 -4.82 -20.27
CA ILE A 93 -7.58 -3.53 -20.31
C ILE A 93 -6.08 -3.79 -20.44
N SER A 94 -5.50 -3.37 -21.55
CA SER A 94 -4.08 -3.59 -21.86
C SER A 94 -3.11 -2.66 -21.10
N ASN A 95 -3.63 -1.56 -20.54
CA ASN A 95 -2.82 -0.54 -19.87
C ASN A 95 -2.63 -0.89 -18.38
N THR A 96 -2.36 -2.16 -18.06
CA THR A 96 -2.20 -2.66 -16.70
C THR A 96 -0.87 -3.39 -16.54
N ARG A 97 -0.30 -3.32 -15.35
CA ARG A 97 0.87 -4.07 -14.91
C ARG A 97 0.52 -4.75 -13.59
N PHE A 98 0.34 -6.05 -13.62
CA PHE A 98 0.02 -6.86 -12.45
C PHE A 98 1.16 -7.83 -12.13
N ASP A 99 1.59 -7.87 -10.87
CA ASP A 99 2.50 -8.89 -10.35
C ASP A 99 2.16 -9.18 -8.88
N MET A 100 1.47 -10.29 -8.63
CA MET A 100 1.07 -10.73 -7.29
C MET A 100 2.22 -11.24 -6.41
N THR A 101 3.44 -11.30 -6.93
CA THR A 101 4.64 -11.67 -6.15
C THR A 101 5.32 -10.47 -5.50
N LYS A 102 4.86 -9.26 -5.82
CA LYS A 102 5.38 -7.98 -5.33
C LYS A 102 4.26 -7.13 -4.73
N SER A 103 4.61 -6.24 -3.83
CA SER A 103 3.70 -5.24 -3.29
C SER A 103 3.55 -4.03 -4.23
N GLY A 104 2.49 -3.25 -4.04
CA GLY A 104 2.26 -2.03 -4.83
C GLY A 104 3.41 -1.02 -4.69
N ALA A 105 4.02 -0.89 -3.51
CA ALA A 105 5.17 -0.02 -3.28
C ALA A 105 6.41 -0.46 -4.09
N ILE A 106 6.72 -1.76 -4.14
CA ILE A 106 7.82 -2.28 -4.95
C ILE A 106 7.55 -2.11 -6.45
N LEU A 107 6.34 -2.42 -6.91
CA LEU A 107 5.97 -2.25 -8.32
C LEU A 107 6.09 -0.78 -8.76
N SER A 108 5.68 0.13 -7.89
CA SER A 108 5.79 1.57 -8.12
C SER A 108 7.23 2.04 -8.13
N TRP A 109 8.06 1.52 -7.20
CA TRP A 109 9.50 1.81 -7.21
C TRP A 109 10.16 1.38 -8.52
N GLU A 110 9.91 0.15 -8.97
CA GLU A 110 10.48 -0.36 -10.23
C GLU A 110 10.03 0.44 -11.46
N PHE A 111 8.79 0.96 -11.43
CA PHE A 111 8.30 1.80 -12.51
C PHE A 111 8.99 3.16 -12.55
N PHE A 112 9.13 3.84 -11.41
CA PHE A 112 9.70 5.19 -11.33
C PHE A 112 11.22 5.21 -11.25
N HIS A 113 11.87 4.17 -10.73
CA HIS A 113 13.30 4.08 -10.49
C HIS A 113 13.92 2.83 -11.14
N PRO A 114 13.78 2.65 -12.47
CA PRO A 114 14.21 1.43 -13.13
C PRO A 114 15.69 1.16 -12.88
N GLY A 115 16.01 -0.08 -12.48
CA GLY A 115 17.38 -0.52 -12.22
C GLY A 115 17.97 -0.04 -10.89
N LYS A 116 17.21 0.65 -10.04
CA LYS A 116 17.64 1.00 -8.69
C LYS A 116 17.04 0.06 -7.67
N GLU A 117 17.84 -0.37 -6.71
CA GLU A 117 17.35 -1.14 -5.56
C GLU A 117 16.35 -0.31 -4.74
N PRO A 118 15.24 -0.91 -4.29
CA PRO A 118 14.30 -0.22 -3.42
C PRO A 118 14.91 0.03 -2.04
N PRO A 119 14.60 1.18 -1.41
CA PRO A 119 15.02 1.46 -0.04
C PRO A 119 14.63 0.36 0.93
N LYS A 120 15.39 0.23 2.02
CA LYS A 120 15.19 -0.80 3.04
C LYS A 120 13.75 -0.84 3.53
N PHE A 121 13.17 0.29 3.91
CA PHE A 121 11.82 0.34 4.45
C PHE A 121 10.74 -0.09 3.43
N ILE A 122 10.90 0.19 2.13
CA ILE A 122 9.98 -0.27 1.07
C ILE A 122 9.99 -1.81 0.98
N ARG A 123 11.15 -2.45 1.15
CA ARG A 123 11.25 -3.91 1.20
C ARG A 123 10.51 -4.49 2.42
N TYR A 124 10.54 -3.79 3.56
CA TYR A 124 9.82 -4.18 4.78
C TYR A 124 8.31 -3.98 4.65
N ILE A 125 7.86 -2.92 3.94
CA ILE A 125 6.45 -2.76 3.56
C ILE A 125 5.99 -4.00 2.77
N GLN A 126 6.74 -4.41 1.74
CA GLN A 126 6.42 -5.61 0.95
C GLN A 126 6.39 -6.88 1.78
N ASP A 127 7.38 -7.09 2.66
CA ASP A 127 7.47 -8.30 3.47
C ASP A 127 6.23 -8.48 4.36
N ARG A 128 5.71 -7.39 4.89
CA ARG A 128 4.45 -7.35 5.62
C ARG A 128 3.25 -7.53 4.70
N ASP A 129 3.16 -6.78 3.61
CA ASP A 129 2.00 -6.75 2.73
C ASP A 129 1.72 -8.12 2.11
N LEU A 130 2.76 -8.80 1.65
CA LEU A 130 2.70 -10.17 1.17
C LEU A 130 2.64 -11.22 2.29
N TRP A 131 2.56 -10.80 3.56
CA TRP A 131 2.49 -11.65 4.74
C TRP A 131 3.64 -12.67 4.87
N LYS A 132 4.84 -12.32 4.37
CA LYS A 132 6.00 -13.21 4.37
C LYS A 132 6.69 -13.28 5.72
N TRP A 133 6.95 -12.13 6.33
CA TRP A 133 7.64 -11.99 7.61
C TRP A 133 9.02 -12.66 7.63
N GLU A 134 9.75 -12.58 6.50
CA GLU A 134 11.06 -13.21 6.29
C GLU A 134 12.22 -12.29 6.67
N LEU A 135 12.00 -10.97 6.66
CA LEU A 135 13.04 -10.01 7.01
C LEU A 135 13.19 -9.91 8.54
N GLU A 136 14.44 -9.77 8.97
CA GLU A 136 14.76 -9.64 10.40
C GLU A 136 14.05 -8.42 11.01
N TYR A 137 13.40 -8.59 12.15
CA TYR A 137 12.61 -7.55 12.85
C TYR A 137 11.45 -6.94 12.03
N SER A 138 10.96 -7.62 11.02
CA SER A 138 9.89 -7.11 10.15
C SER A 138 8.61 -6.78 10.92
N LYS A 139 8.25 -7.58 11.91
CA LYS A 139 7.08 -7.35 12.76
C LYS A 139 7.27 -6.14 13.66
N GLU A 140 8.46 -6.00 14.23
CA GLU A 140 8.83 -4.86 15.07
C GLU A 140 8.81 -3.57 14.27
N PHE A 141 9.48 -3.56 13.11
CA PHE A 141 9.44 -2.42 12.20
C PHE A 141 8.00 -2.04 11.84
N SER A 142 7.20 -3.01 11.37
CA SER A 142 5.82 -2.78 10.95
C SER A 142 4.95 -2.19 12.07
N ALA A 143 5.10 -2.69 13.31
CA ALA A 143 4.32 -2.20 14.45
C ALA A 143 4.61 -0.73 14.79
N ALA A 144 5.84 -0.26 14.58
CA ALA A 144 6.18 1.15 14.76
C ALA A 144 5.81 1.99 13.54
N PHE A 145 5.98 1.43 12.34
CA PHE A 145 5.71 2.11 11.08
C PHE A 145 4.22 2.39 10.87
N ASP A 146 3.33 1.56 11.42
CA ASP A 146 1.87 1.81 11.43
C ASP A 146 1.45 3.10 12.15
N MET A 147 2.34 3.66 12.96
CA MET A 147 2.09 4.91 13.67
C MET A 147 2.65 6.13 12.94
N VAL A 148 3.33 5.93 11.81
CA VAL A 148 3.90 7.02 11.01
C VAL A 148 2.79 7.68 10.20
N PRO A 149 2.66 9.00 10.25
CA PRO A 149 1.69 9.71 9.41
C PRO A 149 1.94 9.45 7.92
N PHE A 150 0.88 9.40 7.13
CA PHE A 150 0.96 9.31 5.67
C PHE A 150 1.34 10.68 5.10
N GLU A 151 2.59 11.07 5.32
CA GLU A 151 3.24 12.28 4.83
C GLU A 151 4.54 11.88 4.14
N PHE A 152 4.82 12.43 2.97
CA PHE A 152 5.98 12.00 2.16
C PHE A 152 7.30 12.24 2.89
N GLU A 153 7.43 13.36 3.56
CA GLU A 153 8.61 13.74 4.34
C GLU A 153 8.81 12.83 5.58
N GLU A 154 7.73 12.28 6.15
CA GLU A 154 7.82 11.32 7.25
C GLU A 154 8.33 9.96 6.76
N PHE A 155 7.86 9.49 5.59
CA PHE A 155 8.38 8.27 4.97
C PHE A 155 9.83 8.43 4.51
N GLU A 156 10.20 9.61 3.97
CA GLU A 156 11.57 9.94 3.55
C GLU A 156 12.61 9.73 4.66
N LYS A 157 12.27 10.01 5.91
CA LYS A 157 13.16 9.83 7.06
C LYS A 157 13.67 8.40 7.22
N PHE A 158 12.92 7.41 6.73
CA PHE A 158 13.27 5.98 6.85
C PHE A 158 14.32 5.51 5.84
N GLU A 159 14.81 6.40 4.98
CA GLU A 159 16.05 6.15 4.24
C GLU A 159 17.30 6.21 5.14
N ASP A 160 17.20 6.85 6.32
CA ASP A 160 18.24 6.85 7.34
C ASP A 160 18.13 5.58 8.21
N ASP A 161 19.18 4.77 8.22
CA ASP A 161 19.24 3.53 8.98
C ASP A 161 19.05 3.76 10.49
N SER A 162 19.46 4.91 11.04
CA SER A 162 19.26 5.22 12.46
C SER A 162 17.78 5.42 12.82
N VAL A 163 16.99 6.03 11.94
CA VAL A 163 15.53 6.18 12.09
C VAL A 163 14.85 4.82 11.97
N PHE A 164 15.31 4.00 11.03
CA PHE A 164 14.81 2.63 10.86
C PHE A 164 15.06 1.79 12.12
N ASP A 165 16.28 1.80 12.65
CA ASP A 165 16.66 1.01 13.82
C ASP A 165 15.93 1.47 15.10
N ASP A 166 15.70 2.78 15.27
CA ASP A 166 14.86 3.30 16.34
C ASP A 166 13.41 2.83 16.21
N ALA A 167 12.86 2.78 14.98
CA ALA A 167 11.53 2.23 14.74
C ALA A 167 11.45 0.75 15.14
N VAL A 168 12.43 -0.07 14.79
CA VAL A 168 12.49 -1.48 15.21
C VAL A 168 12.46 -1.58 16.74
N LYS A 169 13.27 -0.76 17.43
CA LYS A 169 13.31 -0.74 18.89
C LYS A 169 11.96 -0.33 19.50
N ARG A 170 11.33 0.73 18.99
CA ARG A 170 9.98 1.16 19.43
C ARG A 170 8.94 0.07 19.19
N GLY A 171 8.98 -0.55 18.02
CA GLY A 171 8.06 -1.63 17.65
C GLY A 171 8.16 -2.85 18.56
N SER A 172 9.34 -3.18 19.08
CA SER A 172 9.48 -4.26 20.05
C SER A 172 8.67 -4.01 21.34
N TYR A 173 8.63 -2.76 21.81
CA TYR A 173 7.82 -2.39 22.99
C TYR A 173 6.33 -2.40 22.66
N ILE A 174 5.94 -1.92 21.46
CA ILE A 174 4.55 -1.95 20.99
C ILE A 174 4.04 -3.39 20.94
N LEU A 175 4.81 -4.30 20.34
CA LEU A 175 4.44 -5.72 20.25
C LEU A 175 4.38 -6.39 21.64
N ALA A 176 5.29 -6.09 22.55
CA ALA A 176 5.28 -6.61 23.91
C ALA A 176 4.01 -6.16 24.65
N TYR A 177 3.64 -4.89 24.53
CA TYR A 177 2.40 -4.35 25.09
C TYR A 177 1.17 -5.01 24.47
N SER A 178 1.10 -5.06 23.14
CA SER A 178 -0.01 -5.68 22.40
C SER A 178 -0.24 -7.13 22.81
N LYS A 179 0.83 -7.94 22.95
CA LYS A 179 0.75 -9.31 23.44
C LYS A 179 0.11 -9.39 24.83
N THR A 180 0.45 -8.46 25.71
CA THR A 180 -0.10 -8.39 27.08
C THR A 180 -1.60 -8.05 27.03
N VAL A 181 -2.01 -7.11 26.17
CA VAL A 181 -3.42 -6.72 25.99
C VAL A 181 -4.21 -7.89 25.42
N VAL A 182 -3.74 -8.47 24.31
CA VAL A 182 -4.38 -9.63 23.67
C VAL A 182 -4.55 -10.78 24.66
N LYS A 183 -3.50 -11.11 25.45
CA LYS A 183 -3.60 -12.14 26.47
C LYS A 183 -4.71 -11.84 27.47
N LYS A 184 -4.75 -10.64 28.05
CA LYS A 184 -5.80 -10.23 29.01
C LYS A 184 -7.22 -10.31 28.41
N VAL A 185 -7.37 -10.00 27.12
CA VAL A 185 -8.64 -10.10 26.40
C VAL A 185 -9.02 -11.56 26.21
N CYS A 186 -8.09 -12.38 25.73
CA CYS A 186 -8.31 -13.81 25.49
C CYS A 186 -8.59 -14.60 26.78
N ASP A 187 -7.96 -14.25 27.91
CA ASP A 187 -8.19 -14.87 29.21
C ASP A 187 -9.65 -14.70 29.70
N LYS A 188 -10.38 -13.70 29.17
CA LYS A 188 -11.81 -13.47 29.46
C LYS A 188 -12.75 -14.10 28.44
N ALA A 189 -12.23 -14.79 27.42
CA ALA A 189 -13.03 -15.39 26.39
C ALA A 189 -13.87 -16.56 26.92
N SER A 190 -15.12 -16.65 26.48
CA SER A 190 -16.00 -17.77 26.79
C SER A 190 -16.27 -18.60 25.53
N LYS A 191 -16.31 -19.93 25.71
CA LYS A 191 -16.71 -20.84 24.63
C LYS A 191 -18.21 -20.69 24.35
N ARG A 192 -18.55 -20.57 23.08
CA ARG A 192 -19.94 -20.49 22.58
C ARG A 192 -20.06 -21.33 21.32
N LYS A 193 -21.29 -21.64 20.95
CA LYS A 193 -21.60 -22.25 19.64
C LYS A 193 -22.18 -21.19 18.72
N LEU A 194 -21.59 -21.08 17.53
CA LEU A 194 -22.16 -20.34 16.40
C LEU A 194 -22.52 -21.41 15.35
N ASP A 195 -23.81 -21.67 15.18
CA ASP A 195 -24.32 -22.83 14.46
C ASP A 195 -23.74 -24.14 15.08
N LYS A 196 -23.00 -24.91 14.27
CA LYS A 196 -22.37 -26.16 14.68
C LYS A 196 -20.90 -26.05 15.06
N LYS A 197 -20.31 -24.79 15.00
CA LYS A 197 -18.90 -24.56 15.27
C LYS A 197 -18.70 -24.01 16.67
N ASP A 198 -17.71 -24.54 17.38
CA ASP A 198 -17.25 -23.97 18.64
C ASP A 198 -16.41 -22.73 18.34
N VAL A 199 -16.74 -21.62 18.99
CA VAL A 199 -16.07 -20.33 18.86
C VAL A 199 -15.71 -19.77 20.24
N LEU A 200 -14.66 -18.97 20.29
CA LEU A 200 -14.34 -18.14 21.45
C LEU A 200 -14.97 -16.77 21.25
N VAL A 201 -15.73 -16.34 22.24
CA VAL A 201 -16.39 -15.03 22.24
C VAL A 201 -15.84 -14.20 23.38
N VAL A 202 -15.45 -12.99 23.08
CA VAL A 202 -14.97 -12.02 24.06
C VAL A 202 -15.66 -10.67 23.79
N ASN A 203 -16.03 -10.00 24.86
CA ASN A 203 -16.44 -8.61 24.79
C ASN A 203 -15.22 -7.75 25.09
N SER A 204 -14.81 -6.92 24.14
CA SER A 204 -13.68 -6.00 24.25
C SER A 204 -14.03 -4.64 23.72
N SER A 205 -13.56 -3.61 24.40
CA SER A 205 -13.62 -2.20 23.97
C SER A 205 -12.35 -1.73 23.27
N HIS A 206 -11.46 -2.66 22.92
CA HIS A 206 -10.17 -2.41 22.25
C HIS A 206 -10.25 -2.88 20.81
#